data_c5e797409283f61cee2f09cc7ff29be7
#
_entry.id   c5e797409283f61cee2f09cc7ff29be7
#
_cell.length_a   1.000
_cell.length_b   1.000
_cell.length_c   1.000
_cell.angle_alpha   90.00
_cell.angle_beta   90.00
_cell.angle_gamma   90.00
#
_symmetry.space_group_name_H-M   'P 1'
#
loop_
_entity.id
_entity.type
_entity.pdbx_description
1 polymer ?
#
loop_
_entity_poly.entity_id
_entity_poly.type
_entity_poly.pdbx_seq_one_letter_code
_entity_poly.pdbx_strand_id
1 'polypeptide(L)'
;MPCYTRPMIGDAATLTRRSRSLATLPFLLCCSTLLFSADWKISYLTFADVSETLRMFADSGLPGSNISASAAWNRWIRDQDREVRARIDRGEEDSISNLILYGTSYTSLPRLESAESAGKTGGPLSEAAMARVRALVIAVHSAQPNERIRIVRDFLKRKGIAAGDASHYLTANLQRFADEQRAYQQKLVEAGHSGDMNEVLSTRGTLYQNRGLSADTSLMTNYALEDTLSSLIAKNFLASGSVRRIAVIGPGLDFTNKHNGYDFYPLQTIQPFAAMETALRLNLAKPDNIEVFTLDLNPSVNAHIARLAHEALSGRPYIVQLPRDSEDEWPSGAENYWQHFGEIIGVQAKPLPVPQTLTGVTLRAVSIAPRFASRITPLDANVVTQRVALPPARGFDLVIATNILVYYDRFQQALAMASIARMMNPGGIFLSNDALSAHHVQSLEFLDRHSVSFSTKGRFGDNVLSYRRK
;
A
#
# COMPACT_ATOMS: atom_id res chain seq x y z
N MET A 1 -26.67 -61.61 -12.01
CA MET A 1 -27.65 -62.72 -11.81
C MET A 1 -27.27 -63.43 -10.54
N PRO A 2 -28.25 -63.87 -9.74
CA PRO A 2 -29.53 -63.31 -9.37
C PRO A 2 -29.62 -63.08 -7.85
N CYS A 3 -30.44 -62.28 -7.35
CA CYS A 3 -31.87 -62.34 -7.05
C CYS A 3 -32.22 -62.46 -5.57
N TYR A 4 -33.08 -61.56 -5.12
CA TYR A 4 -34.29 -61.68 -4.28
C TYR A 4 -34.08 -62.12 -2.81
N THR A 5 -34.76 -61.58 -1.82
CA THR A 5 -36.18 -61.15 -1.68
C THR A 5 -36.39 -60.43 -0.34
N ARG A 6 -37.33 -59.48 -0.32
CA ARG A 6 -38.14 -59.08 0.85
C ARG A 6 -39.18 -60.14 1.16
N PRO A 7 -39.84 -60.20 2.32
CA PRO A 7 -40.93 -59.30 2.71
C PRO A 7 -41.06 -59.08 4.25
N MET A 8 -41.71 -58.01 4.71
CA MET A 8 -43.10 -57.66 4.94
C MET A 8 -43.64 -57.89 6.36
N ILE A 9 -44.18 -56.82 6.98
CA ILE A 9 -45.41 -56.63 7.76
C ILE A 9 -45.51 -57.11 9.20
N GLY A 10 -46.02 -56.21 10.04
CA GLY A 10 -46.87 -56.41 11.20
C GLY A 10 -46.37 -55.73 12.47
N ASP A 11 -47.05 -55.10 13.27
CA ASP A 11 -48.36 -54.42 13.41
C ASP A 11 -48.27 -53.60 14.72
N ALA A 12 -49.14 -52.68 14.87
CA ALA A 12 -49.35 -51.74 15.92
C ALA A 12 -49.54 -52.25 17.31
N ALA A 13 -49.07 -51.56 18.32
CA ALA A 13 -49.74 -51.45 19.63
C ALA A 13 -49.38 -50.17 20.35
N THR A 14 -50.35 -49.32 20.50
CA THR A 14 -50.53 -48.21 21.44
C THR A 14 -50.17 -48.57 22.87
N LEU A 15 -49.53 -47.66 23.64
CA LEU A 15 -50.01 -47.20 24.97
C LEU A 15 -49.08 -46.23 25.72
N THR A 16 -49.68 -45.13 26.07
CA THR A 16 -49.58 -44.30 27.28
C THR A 16 -48.36 -43.37 27.54
N ARG A 17 -48.71 -42.12 27.55
CA ARG A 17 -48.05 -40.97 28.19
C ARG A 17 -47.44 -41.27 29.57
N ARG A 18 -46.19 -40.89 29.78
CA ARG A 18 -45.73 -40.32 31.02
C ARG A 18 -44.78 -39.17 30.70
N SER A 19 -45.20 -38.00 31.10
CA SER A 19 -44.42 -36.76 31.14
C SER A 19 -43.23 -36.92 32.09
N ARG A 20 -42.02 -36.69 31.58
CA ARG A 20 -40.86 -36.32 32.40
C ARG A 20 -40.27 -35.05 31.80
N SER A 21 -40.41 -33.96 32.56
CA SER A 21 -39.76 -32.69 32.33
C SER A 21 -38.25 -32.90 32.27
N LEU A 22 -37.68 -32.70 31.10
CA LEU A 22 -36.23 -32.48 30.95
C LEU A 22 -35.98 -30.98 31.04
N ALA A 23 -35.28 -30.60 32.07
CA ALA A 23 -34.72 -29.26 32.23
C ALA A 23 -33.79 -28.96 31.04
N THR A 24 -34.20 -28.02 30.23
CA THR A 24 -33.36 -27.39 29.20
C THR A 24 -32.30 -26.55 29.90
N LEU A 25 -31.05 -27.03 29.97
CA LEU A 25 -29.90 -26.20 30.18
C LEU A 25 -29.77 -25.24 28.98
N PRO A 26 -29.73 -23.92 29.19
CA PRO A 26 -29.39 -23.03 28.11
C PRO A 26 -27.88 -23.24 27.82
N PHE A 27 -27.60 -23.75 26.63
CA PHE A 27 -26.27 -23.70 26.04
C PHE A 27 -25.93 -22.22 25.86
N LEU A 28 -25.16 -21.66 26.78
CA LEU A 28 -24.51 -20.37 26.63
C LEU A 28 -23.52 -20.51 25.47
N LEU A 29 -24.00 -20.26 24.26
CA LEU A 29 -23.17 -19.92 23.12
C LEU A 29 -22.47 -18.61 23.48
N CYS A 30 -21.26 -18.73 24.01
CA CYS A 30 -20.38 -17.61 24.23
C CYS A 30 -20.09 -17.00 22.85
N CYS A 31 -20.89 -16.00 22.47
CA CYS A 31 -20.63 -15.14 21.32
C CYS A 31 -19.33 -14.37 21.57
N SER A 32 -18.21 -14.97 21.25
CA SER A 32 -16.89 -14.31 21.16
C SER A 32 -16.76 -13.50 19.84
N THR A 33 -17.86 -12.98 19.30
CA THR A 33 -17.90 -12.19 18.06
C THR A 33 -18.04 -10.68 18.28
N LEU A 34 -17.52 -10.17 19.41
CA LEU A 34 -17.65 -8.74 19.74
C LEU A 34 -16.29 -8.12 20.11
N LEU A 35 -15.26 -8.24 19.27
CA LEU A 35 -14.00 -7.52 19.52
C LEU A 35 -13.33 -6.88 18.29
N PHE A 36 -14.05 -6.65 17.18
CA PHE A 36 -13.45 -5.95 16.02
C PHE A 36 -14.36 -4.87 15.43
N SER A 37 -15.01 -4.11 16.28
CA SER A 37 -15.57 -2.81 15.90
C SER A 37 -15.24 -1.79 17.01
N ALA A 38 -13.98 -1.62 17.31
CA ALA A 38 -13.55 -0.33 17.80
C ALA A 38 -13.69 0.60 16.60
N ASP A 39 -14.74 1.43 16.57
CA ASP A 39 -14.89 2.48 15.56
C ASP A 39 -13.69 3.44 15.72
N TRP A 40 -12.64 3.16 14.92
CA TRP A 40 -11.47 4.02 14.83
C TRP A 40 -11.91 5.34 14.21
N LYS A 41 -12.16 6.33 15.06
CA LYS A 41 -12.68 7.62 14.62
C LYS A 41 -11.61 8.38 13.86
N ILE A 42 -11.84 8.59 12.58
CA ILE A 42 -11.03 9.52 11.78
C ILE A 42 -11.57 10.93 11.99
N SER A 43 -10.68 11.87 12.28
CA SER A 43 -11.01 13.27 12.48
C SER A 43 -10.04 14.19 11.75
N TYR A 44 -10.55 15.33 11.26
CA TYR A 44 -9.68 16.37 10.72
C TYR A 44 -8.77 16.95 11.81
N LEU A 45 -7.57 17.36 11.39
CA LEU A 45 -6.66 18.13 12.24
C LEU A 45 -7.33 19.43 12.64
N THR A 46 -7.39 19.70 13.92
CA THR A 46 -7.94 20.97 14.45
C THR A 46 -6.91 22.09 14.32
N PHE A 47 -7.35 23.34 14.37
CA PHE A 47 -6.46 24.50 14.40
C PHE A 47 -5.43 24.42 15.56
N ALA A 48 -5.86 23.92 16.72
CA ALA A 48 -4.99 23.70 17.87
C ALA A 48 -3.94 22.61 17.60
N ASP A 49 -4.29 21.58 16.81
CA ASP A 49 -3.36 20.50 16.47
C ASP A 49 -2.16 21.01 15.65
N VAL A 50 -2.34 22.05 14.86
CA VAL A 50 -1.36 22.55 13.89
C VAL A 50 -0.89 23.97 14.15
N SER A 51 -1.29 24.59 15.27
CA SER A 51 -0.98 25.99 15.58
C SER A 51 0.52 26.32 15.56
N GLU A 52 1.36 25.38 15.93
CA GLU A 52 2.80 25.49 15.86
C GLU A 52 3.30 25.47 14.42
N THR A 53 2.85 24.49 13.64
CA THR A 53 3.19 24.36 12.22
C THR A 53 2.76 25.62 11.45
N LEU A 54 1.55 26.15 11.72
CA LEU A 54 1.08 27.41 11.11
C LEU A 54 2.00 28.58 11.43
N ARG A 55 2.46 28.72 12.68
CA ARG A 55 3.42 29.79 13.03
C ARG A 55 4.73 29.69 12.29
N MET A 56 5.24 28.49 12.10
CA MET A 56 6.50 28.26 11.39
C MET A 56 6.42 28.54 9.90
N PHE A 57 5.24 28.37 9.31
CA PHE A 57 5.02 28.58 7.88
C PHE A 57 4.30 29.89 7.54
N ALA A 58 4.04 30.76 8.52
CA ALA A 58 3.22 31.98 8.32
C ALA A 58 3.70 32.86 7.12
N ASP A 59 5.02 32.97 6.94
CA ASP A 59 5.65 33.78 5.91
C ASP A 59 6.05 32.97 4.65
N SER A 60 5.69 31.70 4.57
CA SER A 60 6.14 30.80 3.48
C SER A 60 5.45 31.04 2.15
N GLY A 61 4.30 31.75 2.16
CA GLY A 61 3.46 31.93 0.97
C GLY A 61 2.77 30.67 0.46
N LEU A 62 2.91 29.53 1.15
CA LEU A 62 2.26 28.26 0.77
C LEU A 62 0.76 28.31 1.07
N PRO A 63 -0.10 27.63 0.29
CA PRO A 63 -1.54 27.62 0.48
C PRO A 63 -1.92 27.15 1.89
N GLY A 64 -2.72 27.95 2.60
CA GLY A 64 -3.21 27.63 3.94
C GLY A 64 -2.24 27.93 5.11
N SER A 65 -0.98 28.27 4.83
CA SER A 65 0.03 28.51 5.86
C SER A 65 -0.22 29.77 6.70
N ASN A 66 -0.94 30.77 6.16
CA ASN A 66 -1.22 32.04 6.81
C ASN A 66 -2.59 32.12 7.51
N ILE A 67 -3.28 30.99 7.68
CA ILE A 67 -4.58 30.92 8.34
C ILE A 67 -4.40 31.17 9.85
N SER A 68 -5.08 32.22 10.36
CA SER A 68 -5.00 32.65 11.76
C SER A 68 -6.24 32.35 12.59
N ALA A 69 -7.32 31.83 11.98
CA ALA A 69 -8.59 31.59 12.66
C ALA A 69 -9.10 30.17 12.48
N SER A 70 -9.61 29.56 13.56
CA SER A 70 -10.10 28.17 13.57
C SER A 70 -11.24 27.93 12.57
N ALA A 71 -12.16 28.89 12.37
CA ALA A 71 -13.24 28.73 11.39
C ALA A 71 -12.73 28.69 9.93
N ALA A 72 -11.72 29.49 9.62
CA ALA A 72 -11.06 29.48 8.31
C ALA A 72 -10.29 28.17 8.10
N TRP A 73 -9.57 27.71 9.13
CA TRP A 73 -8.89 26.42 9.14
C TRP A 73 -9.85 25.25 8.85
N ASN A 74 -10.99 25.20 9.54
CA ASN A 74 -11.96 24.11 9.37
C ASN A 74 -12.58 24.06 7.95
N ARG A 75 -12.62 25.15 7.23
CA ARG A 75 -13.01 25.17 5.81
C ARG A 75 -11.86 24.68 4.94
N TRP A 76 -10.71 25.31 5.08
CA TRP A 76 -9.53 25.03 4.27
C TRP A 76 -9.12 23.55 4.33
N ILE A 77 -9.06 22.96 5.54
CA ILE A 77 -8.61 21.55 5.72
C ILE A 77 -9.52 20.56 5.00
N ARG A 78 -10.83 20.85 4.93
CA ARG A 78 -11.78 20.00 4.18
C ARG A 78 -11.66 20.18 2.67
N ASP A 79 -11.40 21.40 2.24
CA ASP A 79 -11.16 21.69 0.82
C ASP A 79 -9.87 21.01 0.37
N GLN A 80 -8.83 21.12 1.18
CA GLN A 80 -7.55 20.45 0.96
C GLN A 80 -7.70 18.92 0.92
N ASP A 81 -8.52 18.32 1.78
CA ASP A 81 -8.81 16.88 1.73
C ASP A 81 -9.45 16.48 0.40
N ARG A 82 -10.42 17.28 -0.09
CA ARG A 82 -11.05 17.01 -1.40
C ARG A 82 -10.06 17.14 -2.55
N GLU A 83 -9.18 18.13 -2.53
CA GLU A 83 -8.14 18.30 -3.54
C GLU A 83 -7.15 17.12 -3.56
N VAL A 84 -6.69 16.69 -2.39
CA VAL A 84 -5.80 15.52 -2.28
C VAL A 84 -6.49 14.26 -2.80
N ARG A 85 -7.74 14.03 -2.40
CA ARG A 85 -8.51 12.87 -2.86
C ARG A 85 -8.80 12.89 -4.37
N ALA A 86 -9.00 14.06 -4.96
CA ALA A 86 -9.18 14.18 -6.41
C ALA A 86 -7.94 13.70 -7.21
N ARG A 87 -6.75 13.70 -6.60
CA ARG A 87 -5.52 13.20 -7.22
C ARG A 87 -5.44 11.67 -7.28
N ILE A 88 -6.30 10.95 -6.56
CA ILE A 88 -6.35 9.48 -6.60
C ILE A 88 -6.72 9.01 -8.00
N ASP A 89 -7.72 9.60 -8.63
CA ASP A 89 -8.15 9.23 -9.98
C ASP A 89 -6.99 9.32 -10.98
N ARG A 90 -6.17 10.37 -10.88
CA ARG A 90 -4.98 10.51 -11.73
C ARG A 90 -3.91 9.45 -11.44
N GLY A 91 -3.76 9.05 -10.18
CA GLY A 91 -2.88 7.94 -9.81
C GLY A 91 -3.35 6.58 -10.37
N GLU A 92 -4.66 6.35 -10.38
CA GLU A 92 -5.25 5.17 -11.01
C GLU A 92 -5.09 5.18 -12.54
N GLU A 93 -5.22 6.35 -13.19
CA GLU A 93 -4.93 6.52 -14.60
C GLU A 93 -3.47 6.16 -14.93
N ASP A 94 -2.53 6.57 -14.09
CA ASP A 94 -1.11 6.27 -14.26
C ASP A 94 -0.84 4.76 -14.07
N SER A 95 -1.47 4.12 -13.08
CA SER A 95 -1.39 2.67 -12.87
C SER A 95 -2.00 1.89 -14.04
N ILE A 96 -3.11 2.34 -14.62
CA ILE A 96 -3.70 1.75 -15.82
C ILE A 96 -2.76 1.92 -17.04
N SER A 97 -2.11 3.09 -17.16
CA SER A 97 -1.11 3.31 -18.22
C SER A 97 0.08 2.36 -18.08
N ASN A 98 0.57 2.13 -16.86
CA ASN A 98 1.59 1.11 -16.60
C ASN A 98 1.11 -0.31 -16.98
N LEU A 99 -0.13 -0.66 -16.67
CA LEU A 99 -0.72 -1.93 -17.08
C LEU A 99 -0.77 -2.05 -18.61
N ILE A 100 -1.13 -0.98 -19.31
CA ILE A 100 -1.11 -0.97 -20.78
C ILE A 100 0.31 -1.22 -21.30
N LEU A 101 1.32 -0.54 -20.74
CA LEU A 101 2.71 -0.65 -21.23
C LEU A 101 3.32 -2.02 -20.92
N TYR A 102 3.16 -2.51 -19.72
CA TYR A 102 3.95 -3.62 -19.19
C TYR A 102 3.15 -4.88 -18.87
N GLY A 103 1.83 -4.76 -18.65
CA GLY A 103 1.00 -5.87 -18.19
C GLY A 103 0.95 -7.05 -19.16
N THR A 104 0.96 -8.25 -18.61
CA THR A 104 0.89 -9.52 -19.33
C THR A 104 -0.36 -10.33 -19.00
N SER A 105 -1.07 -9.94 -17.94
CA SER A 105 -2.22 -10.69 -17.41
C SER A 105 -3.49 -10.58 -18.27
N TYR A 106 -3.56 -9.60 -19.18
CA TYR A 106 -4.75 -9.33 -19.99
C TYR A 106 -4.53 -9.54 -21.49
N THR A 107 -3.28 -9.71 -21.96
CA THR A 107 -2.92 -9.82 -23.36
C THR A 107 -1.64 -10.65 -23.54
N SER A 108 -1.51 -11.31 -24.70
CA SER A 108 -0.28 -11.97 -25.14
C SER A 108 0.63 -11.07 -25.98
N LEU A 109 0.25 -9.81 -26.21
CA LEU A 109 1.08 -8.86 -26.93
C LEU A 109 2.40 -8.59 -26.18
N PRO A 110 3.52 -8.39 -26.88
CA PRO A 110 4.78 -8.04 -26.25
C PRO A 110 4.65 -6.80 -25.36
N ARG A 111 5.37 -6.79 -24.27
CA ARG A 111 5.50 -5.62 -23.37
C ARG A 111 6.25 -4.51 -24.09
N LEU A 112 5.99 -3.27 -23.77
CA LEU A 112 6.82 -2.16 -24.19
C LEU A 112 8.01 -2.01 -23.21
N GLU A 113 9.17 -1.61 -23.72
CA GLU A 113 10.38 -1.52 -22.91
C GLU A 113 10.35 -0.29 -21.98
N SER A 114 9.69 0.77 -22.42
CA SER A 114 9.58 2.02 -21.66
C SER A 114 8.35 2.83 -22.09
N ALA A 115 8.02 3.87 -21.33
CA ALA A 115 7.02 4.85 -21.75
C ALA A 115 7.43 5.59 -23.03
N GLU A 116 8.72 5.69 -23.30
CA GLU A 116 9.27 6.29 -24.51
C GLU A 116 8.95 5.46 -25.76
N SER A 117 8.92 4.11 -25.64
CA SER A 117 8.53 3.22 -26.72
C SER A 117 7.05 3.33 -27.11
N ALA A 118 6.23 3.98 -26.25
CA ALA A 118 4.83 4.22 -26.59
C ALA A 118 4.63 5.20 -27.75
N GLY A 119 5.61 6.07 -28.06
CA GLY A 119 5.52 7.03 -29.16
C GLY A 119 6.65 8.06 -29.13
N LYS A 120 6.67 8.98 -30.11
CA LYS A 120 7.60 10.11 -30.16
C LYS A 120 7.09 11.27 -29.30
N THR A 121 8.00 12.10 -28.79
CA THR A 121 7.65 13.32 -28.03
C THR A 121 6.73 14.23 -28.86
N GLY A 122 5.54 14.53 -28.33
CA GLY A 122 4.53 15.33 -29.03
C GLY A 122 3.94 14.69 -30.28
N GLY A 123 4.31 13.41 -30.57
CA GLY A 123 3.78 12.63 -31.68
C GLY A 123 2.74 11.60 -31.23
N PRO A 124 2.09 10.92 -32.18
CA PRO A 124 1.10 9.89 -31.86
C PRO A 124 1.75 8.68 -31.18
N LEU A 125 0.93 7.93 -30.44
CA LEU A 125 1.32 6.65 -29.87
C LEU A 125 1.72 5.67 -30.96
N SER A 126 2.67 4.78 -30.67
CA SER A 126 3.10 3.72 -31.56
C SER A 126 1.96 2.72 -31.81
N GLU A 127 2.01 2.03 -32.96
CA GLU A 127 1.02 0.99 -33.27
C GLU A 127 1.02 -0.13 -32.21
N ALA A 128 2.18 -0.45 -31.64
CA ALA A 128 2.29 -1.42 -30.55
C ALA A 128 1.54 -0.95 -29.29
N ALA A 129 1.68 0.34 -28.90
CA ALA A 129 0.94 0.92 -27.79
C ALA A 129 -0.57 0.92 -28.05
N MET A 130 -0.99 1.31 -29.27
CA MET A 130 -2.39 1.30 -29.67
C MET A 130 -2.99 -0.12 -29.69
N ALA A 131 -2.22 -1.12 -30.12
CA ALA A 131 -2.66 -2.52 -30.07
C ALA A 131 -2.91 -2.97 -28.62
N ARG A 132 -2.06 -2.58 -27.68
CA ARG A 132 -2.23 -2.88 -26.25
C ARG A 132 -3.41 -2.16 -25.61
N VAL A 133 -3.68 -0.91 -26.01
CA VAL A 133 -4.92 -0.19 -25.61
C VAL A 133 -6.15 -0.97 -26.07
N ARG A 134 -6.19 -1.37 -27.36
CA ARG A 134 -7.31 -2.18 -27.91
C ARG A 134 -7.49 -3.50 -27.14
N ALA A 135 -6.38 -4.20 -26.83
CA ALA A 135 -6.42 -5.43 -26.05
C ALA A 135 -7.00 -5.21 -24.65
N LEU A 136 -6.63 -4.12 -23.96
CA LEU A 136 -7.19 -3.78 -22.66
C LEU A 136 -8.69 -3.48 -22.74
N VAL A 137 -9.14 -2.72 -23.74
CA VAL A 137 -10.56 -2.45 -23.99
C VAL A 137 -11.35 -3.76 -24.17
N ILE A 138 -10.83 -4.71 -24.97
CA ILE A 138 -11.45 -6.04 -25.15
C ILE A 138 -11.52 -6.76 -23.79
N ALA A 139 -10.43 -6.78 -23.02
CA ALA A 139 -10.37 -7.44 -21.73
C ALA A 139 -11.37 -6.85 -20.72
N VAL A 140 -11.51 -5.51 -20.68
CA VAL A 140 -12.47 -4.82 -19.82
C VAL A 140 -13.91 -5.21 -20.11
N HIS A 141 -14.27 -5.49 -21.37
CA HIS A 141 -15.60 -5.93 -21.79
C HIS A 141 -15.80 -7.45 -21.70
N SER A 142 -14.75 -8.22 -21.42
CA SER A 142 -14.83 -9.66 -21.26
C SER A 142 -15.24 -10.07 -19.83
N ALA A 143 -15.76 -11.28 -19.67
CA ALA A 143 -16.10 -11.86 -18.37
C ALA A 143 -14.90 -12.50 -17.63
N GLN A 144 -13.68 -12.16 -17.99
CA GLN A 144 -12.49 -12.79 -17.38
C GLN A 144 -12.35 -12.46 -15.89
N PRO A 145 -12.02 -13.46 -15.05
CA PRO A 145 -11.85 -13.28 -13.61
C PRO A 145 -10.47 -12.66 -13.27
N ASN A 146 -10.14 -11.49 -13.82
CA ASN A 146 -8.92 -10.77 -13.54
C ASN A 146 -9.24 -9.55 -12.67
N GLU A 147 -8.68 -9.50 -11.45
CA GLU A 147 -8.97 -8.44 -10.50
C GLU A 147 -8.50 -7.07 -11.00
N ARG A 148 -7.36 -7.00 -11.70
CA ARG A 148 -6.86 -5.76 -12.32
C ARG A 148 -7.83 -5.23 -13.36
N ILE A 149 -8.35 -6.11 -14.21
CA ILE A 149 -9.36 -5.76 -15.22
C ILE A 149 -10.66 -5.30 -14.56
N ARG A 150 -11.06 -5.93 -13.45
CA ARG A 150 -12.22 -5.47 -12.66
C ARG A 150 -11.99 -4.05 -12.14
N ILE A 151 -10.81 -3.73 -11.60
CA ILE A 151 -10.48 -2.38 -11.13
C ILE A 151 -10.53 -1.37 -12.28
N VAL A 152 -9.96 -1.68 -13.43
CA VAL A 152 -10.04 -0.82 -14.63
C VAL A 152 -11.50 -0.58 -15.04
N ARG A 153 -12.32 -1.63 -15.07
CA ARG A 153 -13.75 -1.53 -15.40
C ARG A 153 -14.49 -0.65 -14.40
N ASP A 154 -14.27 -0.87 -13.10
CA ASP A 154 -14.90 -0.10 -12.02
C ASP A 154 -14.45 1.37 -12.07
N PHE A 155 -13.18 1.63 -12.40
CA PHE A 155 -12.65 2.98 -12.61
C PHE A 155 -13.34 3.69 -13.77
N LEU A 156 -13.41 3.08 -14.96
CA LEU A 156 -14.08 3.67 -16.13
C LEU A 156 -15.56 3.97 -15.85
N LYS A 157 -16.25 3.03 -15.15
CA LYS A 157 -17.64 3.22 -14.74
C LYS A 157 -17.78 4.40 -13.76
N ARG A 158 -16.91 4.50 -12.77
CA ARG A 158 -16.91 5.60 -11.78
C ARG A 158 -16.66 6.95 -12.44
N LYS A 159 -15.82 6.99 -13.48
CA LYS A 159 -15.55 8.20 -14.30
C LYS A 159 -16.67 8.51 -15.29
N GLY A 160 -17.71 7.68 -15.40
CA GLY A 160 -18.81 7.86 -16.35
C GLY A 160 -18.41 7.63 -17.81
N ILE A 161 -17.31 6.91 -18.07
CA ILE A 161 -16.84 6.62 -19.42
C ILE A 161 -17.67 5.52 -20.03
N ALA A 162 -18.41 5.83 -21.11
CA ALA A 162 -19.17 4.85 -21.85
C ALA A 162 -18.29 3.81 -22.54
N ALA A 163 -18.83 2.61 -22.79
CA ALA A 163 -18.06 1.52 -23.41
C ALA A 163 -17.44 1.91 -24.76
N GLY A 164 -18.17 2.70 -25.58
CA GLY A 164 -17.68 3.21 -26.87
C GLY A 164 -16.53 4.22 -26.75
N ASP A 165 -16.43 4.92 -25.63
CA ASP A 165 -15.44 5.98 -25.41
C ASP A 165 -14.18 5.47 -24.69
N ALA A 166 -14.20 4.25 -24.16
CA ALA A 166 -13.11 3.68 -23.38
C ALA A 166 -11.78 3.69 -24.13
N SER A 167 -11.79 3.35 -25.42
CA SER A 167 -10.57 3.36 -26.26
C SER A 167 -9.98 4.76 -26.39
N HIS A 168 -10.81 5.77 -26.63
CA HIS A 168 -10.38 7.16 -26.74
C HIS A 168 -9.81 7.67 -25.42
N TYR A 169 -10.52 7.42 -24.31
CA TYR A 169 -10.12 7.82 -22.98
C TYR A 169 -8.76 7.21 -22.57
N LEU A 170 -8.60 5.89 -22.73
CA LEU A 170 -7.37 5.19 -22.39
C LEU A 170 -6.19 5.61 -23.28
N THR A 171 -6.44 5.89 -24.55
CA THR A 171 -5.42 6.41 -25.48
C THR A 171 -4.95 7.79 -25.03
N ALA A 172 -5.86 8.70 -24.71
CA ALA A 172 -5.53 10.05 -24.23
C ALA A 172 -4.72 9.99 -22.91
N ASN A 173 -5.09 9.12 -21.98
CA ASN A 173 -4.36 8.93 -20.74
C ASN A 173 -2.97 8.36 -20.95
N LEU A 174 -2.82 7.36 -21.80
CA LEU A 174 -1.50 6.80 -22.13
C LEU A 174 -0.59 7.84 -22.80
N GLN A 175 -1.13 8.66 -23.72
CA GLN A 175 -0.39 9.76 -24.35
C GLN A 175 0.10 10.75 -23.30
N ARG A 176 -0.79 11.23 -22.44
CA ARG A 176 -0.45 12.14 -21.33
C ARG A 176 0.66 11.53 -20.44
N PHE A 177 0.48 10.27 -20.03
CA PHE A 177 1.44 9.57 -19.17
C PHE A 177 2.82 9.48 -19.84
N ALA A 178 2.88 9.10 -21.13
CA ALA A 178 4.13 9.00 -21.87
C ALA A 178 4.82 10.37 -22.04
N ASP A 179 4.06 11.44 -22.29
CA ASP A 179 4.59 12.80 -22.40
C ASP A 179 5.17 13.30 -21.08
N GLU A 180 4.46 13.05 -19.95
CA GLU A 180 4.92 13.41 -18.62
C GLU A 180 6.18 12.63 -18.21
N GLN A 181 6.28 11.35 -18.52
CA GLN A 181 7.48 10.55 -18.25
C GLN A 181 8.69 11.09 -19.02
N ARG A 182 8.53 11.43 -20.30
CA ARG A 182 9.60 12.04 -21.10
C ARG A 182 10.04 13.38 -20.55
N ALA A 183 9.10 14.27 -20.24
CA ALA A 183 9.41 15.58 -19.64
C ALA A 183 10.13 15.43 -18.30
N TYR A 184 9.76 14.40 -17.51
CA TYR A 184 10.44 14.06 -16.27
C TYR A 184 11.88 13.63 -16.48
N GLN A 185 12.13 12.72 -17.41
CA GLN A 185 13.49 12.24 -17.73
C GLN A 185 14.38 13.39 -18.23
N GLN A 186 13.86 14.24 -19.11
CA GLN A 186 14.60 15.42 -19.58
C GLN A 186 15.03 16.33 -18.44
N LYS A 187 14.12 16.68 -17.52
CA LYS A 187 14.44 17.52 -16.36
C LYS A 187 15.45 16.86 -15.42
N LEU A 188 15.40 15.55 -15.24
CA LEU A 188 16.40 14.83 -14.43
C LEU A 188 17.80 14.86 -15.09
N VAL A 189 17.86 14.71 -16.40
CA VAL A 189 19.11 14.80 -17.16
C VAL A 189 19.68 16.22 -17.07
N GLU A 190 18.83 17.24 -17.25
CA GLU A 190 19.23 18.65 -17.11
C GLU A 190 19.76 18.96 -15.70
N ALA A 191 19.02 18.57 -14.66
CA ALA A 191 19.48 18.73 -13.28
C ALA A 191 20.75 17.93 -12.97
N GLY A 192 20.90 16.75 -13.57
CA GLY A 192 22.15 15.94 -13.44
C GLY A 192 23.39 16.60 -14.06
N HIS A 193 23.19 17.40 -15.13
CA HIS A 193 24.29 18.15 -15.76
C HIS A 193 24.77 19.33 -14.93
N SER A 194 23.95 19.89 -14.03
CA SER A 194 24.37 20.98 -13.15
C SER A 194 25.40 20.55 -12.11
N GLY A 195 25.52 19.25 -11.83
CA GLY A 195 26.42 18.70 -10.81
C GLY A 195 25.98 19.02 -9.37
N ASP A 196 24.89 19.77 -9.18
CA ASP A 196 24.36 20.08 -7.85
C ASP A 196 23.32 19.03 -7.42
N MET A 197 23.71 18.21 -6.45
CA MET A 197 22.84 17.18 -5.86
C MET A 197 21.58 17.78 -5.23
N ASN A 198 21.63 19.01 -4.72
CA ASN A 198 20.47 19.67 -4.13
C ASN A 198 19.46 20.06 -5.20
N GLU A 199 19.92 20.46 -6.38
CA GLU A 199 19.04 20.73 -7.53
C GLU A 199 18.35 19.47 -8.02
N VAL A 200 19.06 18.34 -8.11
CA VAL A 200 18.47 17.04 -8.45
C VAL A 200 17.41 16.62 -7.45
N LEU A 201 17.68 16.77 -6.14
CA LEU A 201 16.73 16.42 -5.09
C LEU A 201 15.50 17.37 -5.08
N SER A 202 15.73 18.67 -5.28
CA SER A 202 14.67 19.67 -5.39
C SER A 202 13.78 19.39 -6.61
N THR A 203 14.39 19.10 -7.75
CA THR A 203 13.68 18.76 -8.99
C THR A 203 12.83 17.50 -8.80
N ARG A 204 13.38 16.46 -8.18
CA ARG A 204 12.60 15.26 -7.83
C ARG A 204 11.38 15.60 -6.96
N GLY A 205 11.56 16.37 -5.90
CA GLY A 205 10.47 16.76 -5.00
C GLY A 205 9.35 17.53 -5.70
N THR A 206 9.68 18.51 -6.55
CA THR A 206 8.67 19.31 -7.27
C THR A 206 7.91 18.53 -8.33
N LEU A 207 8.53 17.51 -8.92
CA LEU A 207 7.90 16.69 -9.98
C LEU A 207 6.80 15.78 -9.46
N TYR A 208 6.91 15.30 -8.23
CA TYR A 208 5.88 14.45 -7.63
C TYR A 208 4.67 15.22 -7.09
N GLN A 209 4.84 16.50 -6.70
CA GLN A 209 3.77 17.32 -6.12
C GLN A 209 2.56 17.50 -7.04
N ASN A 210 2.77 17.46 -8.36
CA ASN A 210 1.71 17.64 -9.37
C ASN A 210 1.23 16.31 -9.98
N ARG A 211 1.73 15.17 -9.50
CA ARG A 211 1.31 13.85 -10.00
C ARG A 211 0.11 13.29 -9.26
N GLY A 212 -0.51 12.30 -9.88
CA GLY A 212 -1.50 11.44 -9.23
C GLY A 212 -0.87 10.66 -8.07
N LEU A 213 -1.67 10.34 -7.06
CA LEU A 213 -1.25 9.51 -5.94
C LEU A 213 -1.22 8.05 -6.39
N SER A 214 -0.02 7.52 -6.61
CA SER A 214 0.16 6.13 -7.02
C SER A 214 -0.07 5.18 -5.84
N ALA A 215 -0.74 4.06 -6.12
CA ALA A 215 -0.98 3.00 -5.14
C ALA A 215 0.07 1.87 -5.20
N ASP A 216 1.12 2.00 -6.02
CA ASP A 216 2.08 0.91 -6.20
C ASP A 216 2.99 0.70 -4.99
N THR A 217 3.47 -0.53 -4.80
CA THR A 217 4.39 -0.94 -3.73
C THR A 217 5.66 -1.58 -4.30
N SER A 218 6.70 -1.73 -3.48
CA SER A 218 7.99 -2.31 -3.86
C SER A 218 8.55 -3.19 -2.76
N LEU A 219 9.13 -4.34 -3.13
CA LEU A 219 9.81 -5.25 -2.20
C LEU A 219 11.08 -4.61 -1.63
N MET A 220 11.85 -3.88 -2.43
CA MET A 220 13.11 -3.27 -2.01
C MET A 220 12.94 -2.20 -0.93
N THR A 221 11.85 -1.44 -0.99
CA THR A 221 11.50 -0.50 0.09
C THR A 221 11.31 -1.21 1.42
N ASN A 222 10.75 -2.42 1.41
CA ASN A 222 10.55 -3.21 2.63
C ASN A 222 11.87 -3.80 3.16
N TYR A 223 12.80 -4.18 2.27
CA TYR A 223 14.16 -4.51 2.66
C TYR A 223 14.87 -3.32 3.34
N ALA A 224 14.74 -2.12 2.77
CA ALA A 224 15.32 -0.92 3.38
C ALA A 224 14.76 -0.64 4.78
N LEU A 225 13.49 -0.92 5.03
CA LEU A 225 12.88 -0.80 6.36
C LEU A 225 13.47 -1.81 7.36
N GLU A 226 13.67 -3.07 6.96
CA GLU A 226 14.27 -4.09 7.83
C GLU A 226 15.71 -3.74 8.19
N ASP A 227 16.50 -3.34 7.22
CA ASP A 227 17.89 -2.94 7.41
C ASP A 227 18.00 -1.70 8.32
N THR A 228 17.10 -0.72 8.13
CA THR A 228 17.02 0.48 8.98
C THR A 228 16.64 0.13 10.42
N LEU A 229 15.61 -0.71 10.62
CA LEU A 229 15.20 -1.11 11.98
C LEU A 229 16.30 -1.89 12.69
N SER A 230 17.05 -2.73 11.97
CA SER A 230 18.23 -3.43 12.49
C SER A 230 19.31 -2.43 12.94
N SER A 231 19.57 -1.39 12.15
CA SER A 231 20.50 -0.32 12.51
C SER A 231 20.05 0.46 13.75
N LEU A 232 18.75 0.78 13.87
CA LEU A 232 18.21 1.48 15.04
C LEU A 232 18.31 0.65 16.33
N ILE A 233 18.15 -0.67 16.25
CA ILE A 233 18.39 -1.59 17.37
C ILE A 233 19.87 -1.56 17.76
N ALA A 234 20.79 -1.68 16.80
CA ALA A 234 22.21 -1.66 17.05
C ALA A 234 22.68 -0.34 17.71
N LYS A 235 21.99 0.77 17.40
CA LYS A 235 22.21 2.09 18.00
C LYS A 235 21.47 2.33 19.31
N ASN A 236 20.76 1.33 19.84
CA ASN A 236 19.92 1.40 21.06
C ASN A 236 18.76 2.43 20.97
N PHE A 237 18.27 2.71 19.78
CA PHE A 237 17.07 3.55 19.59
C PHE A 237 15.75 2.76 19.72
N LEU A 238 15.81 1.46 19.51
CA LEU A 238 14.67 0.54 19.67
C LEU A 238 15.02 -0.61 20.61
N ALA A 239 14.12 -0.93 21.54
CA ALA A 239 14.26 -2.02 22.47
C ALA A 239 13.41 -3.23 22.04
N SER A 240 13.82 -4.43 22.47
CA SER A 240 13.02 -5.65 22.31
C SER A 240 11.64 -5.49 22.94
N GLY A 241 10.58 -5.94 22.23
CA GLY A 241 9.21 -5.89 22.69
C GLY A 241 8.58 -4.48 22.76
N SER A 242 9.24 -3.46 22.19
CA SER A 242 8.79 -2.07 22.23
C SER A 242 7.67 -1.75 21.22
N VAL A 243 7.39 -2.63 20.26
CA VAL A 243 6.40 -2.42 19.20
C VAL A 243 5.20 -3.34 19.41
N ARG A 244 4.03 -2.73 19.49
CA ARG A 244 2.75 -3.43 19.52
C ARG A 244 1.84 -3.03 18.37
N ARG A 245 1.79 -1.73 18.07
CA ARG A 245 0.96 -1.18 16.99
C ARG A 245 1.81 -0.51 15.95
N ILE A 246 1.61 -0.96 14.72
CA ILE A 246 2.27 -0.42 13.53
C ILE A 246 1.24 0.28 12.68
N ALA A 247 1.54 1.50 12.21
CA ALA A 247 0.79 2.14 11.13
C ALA A 247 1.62 2.14 9.84
N VAL A 248 1.03 1.68 8.75
CA VAL A 248 1.60 1.77 7.40
C VAL A 248 0.77 2.76 6.60
N ILE A 249 1.37 3.86 6.21
CA ILE A 249 0.72 4.93 5.44
C ILE A 249 1.00 4.67 3.97
N GLY A 250 -0.07 4.52 3.17
CA GLY A 250 0.02 4.18 1.76
C GLY A 250 0.63 2.80 1.51
N PRO A 251 0.04 1.70 2.03
CA PRO A 251 0.59 0.34 1.86
C PRO A 251 0.66 -0.09 0.40
N GLY A 252 -0.17 0.49 -0.45
CA GLY A 252 -0.22 0.22 -1.88
C GLY A 252 -0.72 -1.17 -2.26
N LEU A 253 -0.84 -1.35 -3.56
CA LEU A 253 -1.10 -2.62 -4.23
C LEU A 253 -0.05 -2.85 -5.31
N ASP A 254 0.37 -4.08 -5.46
CA ASP A 254 1.21 -4.52 -6.57
C ASP A 254 0.34 -4.69 -7.84
N PHE A 255 -0.12 -3.54 -8.36
CA PHE A 255 -1.02 -3.51 -9.51
C PHE A 255 -0.27 -3.86 -10.79
N THR A 256 0.87 -3.19 -11.01
CA THR A 256 1.87 -3.56 -12.01
C THR A 256 3.21 -3.23 -11.39
N ASN A 257 4.07 -4.22 -11.20
CA ASN A 257 5.37 -4.00 -10.57
C ASN A 257 6.10 -2.87 -11.31
N LYS A 258 6.44 -1.80 -10.59
CA LYS A 258 7.05 -0.59 -11.18
C LYS A 258 8.42 -0.83 -11.77
N HIS A 259 9.16 -1.81 -11.25
CA HIS A 259 10.52 -2.09 -11.67
C HIS A 259 10.52 -2.95 -12.94
N ASN A 260 9.84 -4.09 -12.88
CA ASN A 260 9.87 -5.08 -13.95
C ASN A 260 8.51 -5.24 -14.67
N GLY A 261 7.47 -4.50 -14.25
CA GLY A 261 6.15 -4.53 -14.86
C GLY A 261 5.44 -5.89 -14.74
N TYR A 262 5.71 -6.66 -13.70
CA TYR A 262 5.07 -7.95 -13.50
C TYR A 262 3.65 -7.80 -12.98
N ASP A 263 2.72 -8.57 -13.55
CA ASP A 263 1.31 -8.60 -13.18
C ASP A 263 0.68 -9.99 -13.38
N PHE A 264 1.50 -11.02 -13.65
CA PHE A 264 1.03 -12.38 -13.95
C PHE A 264 0.56 -13.19 -12.73
N TYR A 265 0.58 -12.59 -11.56
CA TYR A 265 0.07 -13.12 -10.30
C TYR A 265 -1.12 -12.27 -9.80
N PRO A 266 -1.91 -12.77 -8.84
CA PRO A 266 -3.02 -12.02 -8.27
C PRO A 266 -2.59 -10.67 -7.70
N LEU A 267 -3.48 -9.69 -7.73
CA LEU A 267 -3.26 -8.41 -7.06
C LEU A 267 -2.94 -8.63 -5.59
N GLN A 268 -1.94 -7.95 -5.08
CA GLN A 268 -1.46 -8.18 -3.71
C GLN A 268 -0.98 -6.89 -3.04
N THR A 269 -0.97 -6.88 -1.71
CA THR A 269 -0.26 -5.92 -0.87
C THR A 269 0.84 -6.64 -0.10
N ILE A 270 2.00 -6.03 0.07
CA ILE A 270 3.17 -6.65 0.71
C ILE A 270 3.56 -5.90 1.99
N GLN A 271 3.57 -4.57 1.96
CA GLN A 271 4.17 -3.75 3.02
C GLN A 271 3.60 -3.97 4.42
N PRO A 272 2.28 -4.16 4.65
CA PRO A 272 1.77 -4.45 5.98
C PRO A 272 2.31 -5.76 6.57
N PHE A 273 2.49 -6.76 5.72
CA PHE A 273 3.07 -8.05 6.11
C PHE A 273 4.57 -7.94 6.33
N ALA A 274 5.27 -7.18 5.50
CA ALA A 274 6.69 -6.93 5.65
C ALA A 274 7.00 -6.21 6.97
N ALA A 275 6.23 -5.17 7.31
CA ALA A 275 6.36 -4.47 8.58
C ALA A 275 6.11 -5.41 9.79
N MET A 276 5.11 -6.28 9.68
CA MET A 276 4.81 -7.28 10.70
C MET A 276 5.93 -8.32 10.85
N GLU A 277 6.35 -8.92 9.74
CA GLU A 277 7.44 -9.91 9.69
C GLU A 277 8.72 -9.36 10.30
N THR A 278 9.14 -8.17 9.85
CA THR A 278 10.35 -7.51 10.33
C THR A 278 10.27 -7.20 11.83
N ALA A 279 9.14 -6.69 12.34
CA ALA A 279 8.98 -6.41 13.76
C ALA A 279 9.08 -7.70 14.62
N LEU A 280 8.56 -8.81 14.11
CA LEU A 280 8.65 -10.11 14.79
C LEU A 280 10.07 -10.71 14.69
N ARG A 281 10.69 -10.67 13.52
CA ARG A 281 12.04 -11.20 13.27
C ARG A 281 13.08 -10.50 14.13
N LEU A 282 12.99 -9.20 14.26
CA LEU A 282 13.90 -8.38 15.06
C LEU A 282 13.53 -8.37 16.56
N ASN A 283 12.57 -9.21 17.00
CA ASN A 283 12.07 -9.26 18.37
C ASN A 283 11.54 -7.91 18.90
N LEU A 284 11.15 -7.00 18.02
CA LEU A 284 10.51 -5.74 18.39
C LEU A 284 9.07 -5.93 18.83
N ALA A 285 8.39 -6.97 18.34
CA ALA A 285 7.02 -7.30 18.65
C ALA A 285 6.87 -8.78 19.06
N LYS A 286 5.72 -9.09 19.70
CA LYS A 286 5.34 -10.48 20.03
C LYS A 286 4.22 -10.96 19.09
N PRO A 287 4.25 -12.24 18.62
CA PRO A 287 3.26 -12.76 17.68
C PRO A 287 1.80 -12.61 18.14
N ASP A 288 1.54 -12.71 19.43
CA ASP A 288 0.18 -12.65 19.96
C ASP A 288 -0.35 -11.25 20.19
N ASN A 289 0.49 -10.22 20.05
CA ASN A 289 0.19 -8.86 20.48
C ASN A 289 0.41 -7.78 19.41
N ILE A 290 0.83 -8.17 18.21
CA ILE A 290 1.06 -7.23 17.10
C ILE A 290 -0.25 -6.90 16.40
N GLU A 291 -0.47 -5.61 16.14
CA GLU A 291 -1.60 -5.05 15.37
C GLU A 291 -1.02 -4.14 14.26
N VAL A 292 -1.51 -4.28 13.05
CA VAL A 292 -1.09 -3.43 11.92
C VAL A 292 -2.29 -2.66 11.38
N PHE A 293 -2.14 -1.36 11.26
CA PHE A 293 -3.13 -0.46 10.68
C PHE A 293 -2.58 0.07 9.37
N THR A 294 -3.43 0.12 8.36
CA THR A 294 -3.06 0.76 7.09
C THR A 294 -3.91 2.01 6.91
N LEU A 295 -3.27 3.11 6.55
CA LEU A 295 -3.93 4.38 6.26
C LEU A 295 -3.76 4.68 4.78
N ASP A 296 -4.83 4.59 4.01
CA ASP A 296 -4.78 4.83 2.58
C ASP A 296 -6.00 5.63 2.12
N LEU A 297 -5.84 6.42 1.07
CA LEU A 297 -6.90 7.18 0.44
C LEU A 297 -7.57 6.42 -0.71
N ASN A 298 -6.87 5.44 -1.28
CA ASN A 298 -7.36 4.69 -2.44
C ASN A 298 -8.39 3.64 -1.99
N PRO A 299 -9.65 3.76 -2.46
CA PRO A 299 -10.70 2.79 -2.10
C PRO A 299 -10.38 1.35 -2.52
N SER A 300 -9.64 1.17 -3.62
CA SER A 300 -9.27 -0.16 -4.11
C SER A 300 -8.27 -0.84 -3.18
N VAL A 301 -7.31 -0.07 -2.63
CA VAL A 301 -6.35 -0.55 -1.61
C VAL A 301 -7.10 -0.97 -0.35
N ASN A 302 -7.94 -0.08 0.20
CA ASN A 302 -8.70 -0.34 1.42
C ASN A 302 -9.64 -1.55 1.25
N ALA A 303 -10.35 -1.64 0.12
CA ALA A 303 -11.24 -2.77 -0.16
C ALA A 303 -10.48 -4.10 -0.29
N HIS A 304 -9.29 -4.09 -0.91
CA HIS A 304 -8.44 -5.28 -1.01
C HIS A 304 -8.01 -5.77 0.38
N ILE A 305 -7.51 -4.86 1.22
CA ILE A 305 -7.04 -5.20 2.58
C ILE A 305 -8.20 -5.62 3.47
N ALA A 306 -9.36 -4.96 3.39
CA ALA A 306 -10.55 -5.37 4.14
C ALA A 306 -10.99 -6.79 3.76
N ARG A 307 -10.98 -7.12 2.46
CA ARG A 307 -11.34 -8.45 1.97
C ARG A 307 -10.37 -9.52 2.48
N LEU A 308 -9.05 -9.31 2.36
CA LEU A 308 -8.07 -10.29 2.85
C LEU A 308 -8.18 -10.52 4.35
N ALA A 309 -8.38 -9.47 5.15
CA ALA A 309 -8.55 -9.58 6.59
C ALA A 309 -9.85 -10.36 6.94
N HIS A 310 -10.94 -10.09 6.23
CA HIS A 310 -12.20 -10.82 6.39
C HIS A 310 -12.06 -12.30 6.01
N GLU A 311 -11.39 -12.60 4.91
CA GLU A 311 -11.13 -13.97 4.47
C GLU A 311 -10.26 -14.74 5.47
N ALA A 312 -9.30 -14.06 6.08
CA ALA A 312 -8.47 -14.62 7.13
C ALA A 312 -9.26 -15.02 8.38
N LEU A 313 -10.32 -14.27 8.75
CA LEU A 313 -11.24 -14.66 9.84
C LEU A 313 -11.95 -15.99 9.56
N SER A 314 -12.13 -16.35 8.28
CA SER A 314 -12.67 -17.64 7.86
C SER A 314 -11.60 -18.74 7.71
N GLY A 315 -10.36 -18.49 8.17
CA GLY A 315 -9.26 -19.44 8.11
C GLY A 315 -8.54 -19.52 6.76
N ARG A 316 -8.84 -18.62 5.80
CA ARG A 316 -8.15 -18.60 4.50
C ARG A 316 -6.82 -17.86 4.61
N PRO A 317 -5.71 -18.49 4.16
CA PRO A 317 -4.42 -17.80 4.12
C PRO A 317 -4.37 -16.77 2.99
N TYR A 318 -3.53 -15.77 3.13
CA TYR A 318 -3.23 -14.82 2.07
C TYR A 318 -1.92 -15.21 1.38
N ILE A 319 -1.95 -15.37 0.06
CA ILE A 319 -0.76 -15.81 -0.70
C ILE A 319 -0.11 -14.60 -1.36
N VAL A 320 1.18 -14.41 -1.07
CA VAL A 320 2.03 -13.38 -1.66
C VAL A 320 3.00 -14.04 -2.63
N GLN A 321 3.13 -13.48 -3.83
CA GLN A 321 4.09 -13.88 -4.86
C GLN A 321 5.27 -12.90 -4.87
N LEU A 322 6.49 -13.40 -4.90
CA LEU A 322 7.71 -12.63 -4.79
C LEU A 322 8.59 -12.88 -6.03
N PRO A 323 8.37 -12.15 -7.13
CA PRO A 323 9.21 -12.27 -8.31
C PRO A 323 10.59 -11.66 -8.05
N ARG A 324 11.60 -12.26 -8.67
CA ARG A 324 12.97 -11.75 -8.77
C ARG A 324 13.46 -11.97 -10.19
N ASP A 325 14.04 -10.95 -10.78
CA ASP A 325 14.73 -11.06 -12.06
C ASP A 325 16.18 -11.46 -11.83
N SER A 326 16.71 -12.34 -12.67
CA SER A 326 18.12 -12.75 -12.63
C SER A 326 19.08 -11.62 -13.02
N GLU A 327 18.58 -10.60 -13.73
CA GLU A 327 19.35 -9.39 -14.09
C GLU A 327 19.41 -8.38 -12.93
N ASP A 328 18.56 -8.55 -11.91
CA ASP A 328 18.60 -7.73 -10.69
C ASP A 328 19.85 -8.07 -9.88
N GLU A 329 20.83 -7.20 -9.90
CA GLU A 329 22.09 -7.34 -9.15
C GLU A 329 21.90 -6.95 -7.69
N TRP A 330 21.11 -7.71 -6.96
CA TRP A 330 20.84 -7.41 -5.55
C TRP A 330 22.08 -7.64 -4.66
N PRO A 331 22.30 -6.80 -3.66
CA PRO A 331 23.26 -7.10 -2.61
C PRO A 331 22.80 -8.30 -1.78
N SER A 332 23.73 -8.99 -1.13
CA SER A 332 23.45 -10.19 -0.33
C SER A 332 22.38 -9.97 0.74
N GLY A 333 22.30 -8.77 1.33
CA GLY A 333 21.22 -8.40 2.28
C GLY A 333 19.83 -8.45 1.66
N ALA A 334 19.66 -7.92 0.46
CA ALA A 334 18.38 -7.95 -0.27
C ALA A 334 18.01 -9.38 -0.70
N GLU A 335 18.99 -10.17 -1.13
CA GLU A 335 18.78 -11.60 -1.45
C GLU A 335 18.32 -12.38 -0.21
N ASN A 336 18.98 -12.19 0.92
CA ASN A 336 18.61 -12.81 2.19
C ASN A 336 17.22 -12.40 2.63
N TYR A 337 16.88 -11.10 2.49
CA TYR A 337 15.54 -10.58 2.78
C TYR A 337 14.48 -11.29 1.92
N TRP A 338 14.70 -11.36 0.60
CA TRP A 338 13.79 -12.07 -0.31
C TRP A 338 13.65 -13.55 0.04
N GLN A 339 14.73 -14.22 0.46
CA GLN A 339 14.71 -15.64 0.84
C GLN A 339 13.92 -15.90 2.11
N HIS A 340 14.10 -15.07 3.15
CA HIS A 340 13.49 -15.32 4.45
C HIS A 340 12.12 -14.65 4.66
N PHE A 341 11.70 -13.71 3.80
CA PHE A 341 10.41 -13.03 3.97
C PHE A 341 9.28 -14.06 4.10
N GLY A 342 8.48 -13.91 5.15
CA GLY A 342 7.30 -14.72 5.44
C GLY A 342 7.56 -16.01 6.23
N GLU A 343 8.78 -16.27 6.69
CA GLU A 343 9.09 -17.48 7.50
C GLU A 343 8.45 -17.43 8.89
N ILE A 344 8.22 -16.26 9.47
CA ILE A 344 7.60 -16.11 10.80
C ILE A 344 6.08 -16.00 10.69
N ILE A 345 5.58 -15.25 9.70
CA ILE A 345 4.14 -14.99 9.57
C ILE A 345 3.43 -16.00 8.64
N GLY A 346 4.17 -16.92 8.03
CA GLY A 346 3.61 -17.84 7.04
C GLY A 346 4.45 -19.09 6.84
N VAL A 347 4.23 -19.70 5.70
CA VAL A 347 5.00 -20.86 5.23
C VAL A 347 5.22 -20.73 3.72
N GLN A 348 6.26 -21.37 3.22
CA GLN A 348 6.48 -21.44 1.77
C GLN A 348 5.28 -22.08 1.08
N ALA A 349 4.80 -21.44 0.00
CA ALA A 349 3.74 -21.94 -0.86
C ALA A 349 4.28 -22.29 -2.25
N LYS A 350 3.49 -23.04 -3.01
CA LYS A 350 3.81 -23.31 -4.40
C LYS A 350 3.64 -22.02 -5.20
N PRO A 351 4.69 -21.51 -5.86
CA PRO A 351 4.56 -20.32 -6.70
C PRO A 351 3.70 -20.62 -7.93
N LEU A 352 3.12 -19.58 -8.51
CA LEU A 352 2.45 -19.65 -9.80
C LEU A 352 3.47 -19.90 -10.93
N PRO A 353 3.04 -20.48 -12.04
CA PRO A 353 3.92 -20.62 -13.19
C PRO A 353 4.29 -19.25 -13.76
N VAL A 354 5.58 -19.05 -14.00
CA VAL A 354 6.06 -17.85 -14.71
C VAL A 354 5.71 -18.01 -16.20
N PRO A 355 5.14 -16.98 -16.85
CA PRO A 355 4.87 -17.00 -18.27
C PRO A 355 6.14 -17.28 -19.09
N GLN A 356 6.05 -18.12 -20.13
CA GLN A 356 7.20 -18.48 -20.98
C GLN A 356 7.83 -17.26 -21.69
N THR A 357 7.10 -16.18 -21.83
CA THR A 357 7.57 -14.91 -22.40
C THR A 357 8.47 -14.10 -21.47
N LEU A 358 8.56 -14.50 -20.18
CA LEU A 358 9.40 -13.86 -19.18
C LEU A 358 10.58 -14.77 -18.86
N THR A 359 11.73 -14.49 -19.46
CA THR A 359 12.97 -15.23 -19.21
C THR A 359 13.69 -14.63 -18.00
N GLY A 360 14.43 -15.47 -17.27
CA GLY A 360 15.24 -15.02 -16.12
C GLY A 360 14.46 -14.75 -14.83
N VAL A 361 13.13 -14.88 -14.82
CA VAL A 361 12.33 -14.61 -13.63
C VAL A 361 12.23 -15.84 -12.72
N THR A 362 12.63 -15.68 -11.49
CA THR A 362 12.37 -16.65 -10.41
C THR A 362 11.20 -16.15 -9.57
N LEU A 363 10.26 -17.03 -9.26
CA LEU A 363 9.11 -16.71 -8.43
C LEU A 363 9.12 -17.56 -7.16
N ARG A 364 9.02 -16.92 -6.02
CA ARG A 364 8.80 -17.53 -4.73
C ARG A 364 7.40 -17.15 -4.23
N ALA A 365 6.75 -18.01 -3.47
CA ALA A 365 5.46 -17.70 -2.87
C ALA A 365 5.44 -18.01 -1.38
N VAL A 366 4.68 -17.19 -0.64
CA VAL A 366 4.47 -17.32 0.80
C VAL A 366 2.98 -17.36 1.09
N SER A 367 2.54 -18.34 1.85
CA SER A 367 1.18 -18.43 2.40
C SER A 367 1.18 -17.82 3.80
N ILE A 368 0.72 -16.59 3.92
CA ILE A 368 0.60 -15.87 5.19
C ILE A 368 -0.50 -16.52 6.02
N ALA A 369 -0.18 -16.86 7.26
CA ALA A 369 -1.12 -17.52 8.14
C ALA A 369 -2.32 -16.61 8.49
N PRO A 370 -3.55 -17.14 8.52
CA PRO A 370 -4.78 -16.36 8.77
C PRO A 370 -4.72 -15.54 10.06
N ARG A 371 -4.09 -16.07 11.12
CA ARG A 371 -3.91 -15.37 12.40
C ARG A 371 -3.15 -14.05 12.30
N PHE A 372 -2.30 -13.89 11.29
CA PHE A 372 -1.57 -12.63 11.02
C PHE A 372 -2.33 -11.75 10.04
N ALA A 373 -2.88 -12.32 8.97
CA ALA A 373 -3.64 -11.56 7.99
C ALA A 373 -4.88 -10.91 8.59
N SER A 374 -5.55 -11.54 9.56
CA SER A 374 -6.70 -10.98 10.27
C SER A 374 -6.36 -9.82 11.23
N ARG A 375 -5.09 -9.52 11.45
CA ARG A 375 -4.64 -8.42 12.34
C ARG A 375 -4.33 -7.13 11.61
N ILE A 376 -4.66 -7.06 10.34
CA ILE A 376 -4.52 -5.85 9.55
C ILE A 376 -5.86 -5.13 9.50
N THR A 377 -5.87 -3.86 9.91
CA THR A 377 -7.06 -3.00 9.92
C THR A 377 -6.87 -1.86 8.91
N PRO A 378 -7.60 -1.84 7.80
CA PRO A 378 -7.55 -0.72 6.85
C PRO A 378 -8.38 0.47 7.35
N LEU A 379 -7.83 1.66 7.16
CA LEU A 379 -8.47 2.93 7.51
C LEU A 379 -8.40 3.88 6.31
N ASP A 380 -9.54 4.45 5.91
CA ASP A 380 -9.59 5.53 4.93
C ASP A 380 -9.23 6.85 5.64
N ALA A 381 -7.97 7.25 5.56
CA ALA A 381 -7.48 8.43 6.25
C ALA A 381 -6.42 9.18 5.44
N ASN A 382 -6.63 10.48 5.28
CA ASN A 382 -5.67 11.41 4.69
C ASN A 382 -4.70 11.92 5.77
N VAL A 383 -3.50 11.40 5.81
CA VAL A 383 -2.51 11.76 6.82
C VAL A 383 -2.15 13.26 6.83
N VAL A 384 -2.34 13.95 5.72
CA VAL A 384 -2.08 15.40 5.60
C VAL A 384 -3.15 16.22 6.33
N THR A 385 -4.40 15.76 6.29
CA THR A 385 -5.56 16.54 6.76
C THR A 385 -6.28 15.89 7.93
N GLN A 386 -6.06 14.59 8.15
CA GLN A 386 -6.80 13.79 9.12
C GLN A 386 -5.85 13.00 10.02
N ARG A 387 -6.37 12.57 11.14
CA ARG A 387 -5.71 11.63 12.06
C ARG A 387 -6.70 10.62 12.62
N VAL A 388 -6.18 9.50 13.04
CA VAL A 388 -6.93 8.52 13.83
C VAL A 388 -7.01 9.05 15.26
N ALA A 389 -8.22 9.18 15.81
CA ALA A 389 -8.43 9.56 17.21
C ALA A 389 -8.21 8.33 18.07
N LEU A 390 -7.02 8.23 18.65
CA LEU A 390 -6.61 7.12 19.50
C LEU A 390 -6.77 7.52 20.98
N PRO A 391 -7.26 6.61 21.84
CA PRO A 391 -7.23 6.81 23.28
C PRO A 391 -5.77 6.97 23.78
N PRO A 392 -5.54 7.67 24.90
CA PRO A 392 -4.21 7.77 25.51
C PRO A 392 -3.57 6.38 25.68
N ALA A 393 -2.26 6.27 25.45
CA ALA A 393 -1.47 5.04 25.51
C ALA A 393 -1.90 3.93 24.49
N ARG A 394 -2.76 4.26 23.51
CA ARG A 394 -3.13 3.37 22.42
C ARG A 394 -2.62 3.89 21.06
N GLY A 395 -1.63 4.77 21.06
CA GLY A 395 -0.96 5.26 19.87
C GLY A 395 -0.15 4.19 19.15
N PHE A 396 0.41 4.58 18.02
CA PHE A 396 1.32 3.73 17.25
C PHE A 396 2.74 3.80 17.84
N ASP A 397 3.39 2.65 17.91
CA ASP A 397 4.78 2.52 18.35
C ASP A 397 5.74 2.64 17.17
N LEU A 398 5.28 2.23 15.99
CA LEU A 398 6.01 2.34 14.73
C LEU A 398 5.06 2.88 13.65
N VAL A 399 5.47 3.94 12.97
CA VAL A 399 4.77 4.48 11.79
C VAL A 399 5.70 4.45 10.60
N ILE A 400 5.21 3.97 9.45
CA ILE A 400 5.96 3.83 8.21
C ILE A 400 5.23 4.62 7.12
N ALA A 401 5.94 5.57 6.48
CA ALA A 401 5.45 6.29 5.31
C ALA A 401 6.57 6.39 4.27
N THR A 402 6.58 5.48 3.32
CA THR A 402 7.59 5.43 2.27
C THR A 402 6.99 5.75 0.92
N ASN A 403 7.65 6.64 0.16
CA ASN A 403 7.22 7.13 -1.15
C ASN A 403 5.84 7.80 -1.14
N ILE A 404 5.43 8.37 -0.02
CA ILE A 404 4.12 8.98 0.18
C ILE A 404 4.21 10.49 0.31
N LEU A 405 5.11 10.98 1.17
CA LEU A 405 5.16 12.40 1.49
C LEU A 405 5.80 13.23 0.37
N VAL A 406 6.49 12.62 -0.57
CA VAL A 406 7.03 13.23 -1.78
C VAL A 406 5.94 13.88 -2.67
N TYR A 407 4.68 13.43 -2.57
CA TYR A 407 3.56 13.97 -3.34
C TYR A 407 3.03 15.32 -2.83
N TYR A 408 3.54 15.81 -1.70
CA TYR A 408 3.01 16.96 -0.99
C TYR A 408 4.03 18.09 -0.90
N ASP A 409 3.55 19.34 -0.87
CA ASP A 409 4.42 20.47 -0.61
C ASP A 409 4.93 20.48 0.84
N ARG A 410 5.88 21.35 1.14
CA ARG A 410 6.54 21.41 2.45
C ARG A 410 5.58 21.67 3.61
N PHE A 411 4.53 22.47 3.39
CA PHE A 411 3.54 22.75 4.42
C PHE A 411 2.65 21.52 4.66
N GLN A 412 2.18 20.88 3.59
CA GLN A 412 1.43 19.63 3.64
C GLN A 412 2.25 18.49 4.29
N GLN A 413 3.55 18.40 3.99
CA GLN A 413 4.47 17.45 4.64
C GLN A 413 4.53 17.72 6.15
N ALA A 414 4.65 18.98 6.57
CA ALA A 414 4.66 19.34 7.99
C ALA A 414 3.33 19.02 8.69
N LEU A 415 2.20 19.21 8.01
CA LEU A 415 0.89 18.79 8.51
C LEU A 415 0.81 17.28 8.69
N ALA A 416 1.29 16.51 7.72
CA ALA A 416 1.35 15.05 7.81
C ALA A 416 2.22 14.59 8.98
N MET A 417 3.39 15.19 9.16
CA MET A 417 4.27 14.89 10.30
C MET A 417 3.61 15.26 11.64
N ALA A 418 2.89 16.38 11.72
CA ALA A 418 2.14 16.76 12.91
C ALA A 418 1.00 15.77 13.20
N SER A 419 0.29 15.32 12.17
CA SER A 419 -0.72 14.26 12.26
C SER A 419 -0.13 12.95 12.78
N ILE A 420 0.96 12.49 12.18
CA ILE A 420 1.68 11.27 12.55
C ILE A 420 2.10 11.36 14.03
N ALA A 421 2.76 12.45 14.43
CA ALA A 421 3.21 12.62 15.79
C ALA A 421 2.07 12.52 16.83
N ARG A 422 0.86 12.98 16.49
CA ARG A 422 -0.31 12.89 17.37
C ARG A 422 -0.92 11.50 17.46
N MET A 423 -0.66 10.67 16.47
CA MET A 423 -1.10 9.26 16.46
C MET A 423 -0.09 8.32 17.13
N MET A 424 1.12 8.78 17.44
CA MET A 424 2.19 7.97 18.02
C MET A 424 2.19 8.00 19.55
N ASN A 425 2.59 6.92 20.16
CA ASN A 425 2.97 6.88 21.58
C ASN A 425 4.26 7.70 21.80
N PRO A 426 4.47 8.31 22.98
CA PRO A 426 5.78 8.84 23.35
C PRO A 426 6.87 7.77 23.21
N GLY A 427 8.00 8.12 22.62
CA GLY A 427 9.09 7.19 22.30
C GLY A 427 8.87 6.36 21.03
N GLY A 428 7.69 6.39 20.41
CA GLY A 428 7.42 5.72 19.14
C GLY A 428 8.29 6.23 18.00
N ILE A 429 8.51 5.38 16.99
CA ILE A 429 9.39 5.66 15.85
C ILE A 429 8.57 5.89 14.58
N PHE A 430 8.94 6.92 13.84
CA PHE A 430 8.42 7.21 12.50
C PHE A 430 9.55 7.06 11.48
N LEU A 431 9.29 6.26 10.44
CA LEU A 431 10.21 6.01 9.32
C LEU A 431 9.64 6.60 8.03
N SER A 432 10.48 7.33 7.29
CA SER A 432 10.15 7.85 5.96
C SER A 432 11.40 7.84 5.09
N ASN A 433 11.23 7.57 3.78
CA ASN A 433 12.30 7.74 2.80
C ASN A 433 12.21 9.07 2.03
N ASP A 434 11.31 9.95 2.43
CA ASP A 434 11.18 11.29 1.88
C ASP A 434 12.06 12.28 2.66
N ALA A 435 12.65 13.26 1.96
CA ALA A 435 13.50 14.29 2.56
C ALA A 435 12.67 15.31 3.37
N LEU A 436 12.28 14.92 4.57
CA LEU A 436 11.44 15.72 5.47
C LEU A 436 12.31 16.57 6.41
N SER A 437 11.82 17.76 6.73
CA SER A 437 12.45 18.62 7.74
C SER A 437 11.70 18.48 9.08
N ALA A 438 12.33 17.82 10.04
CA ALA A 438 11.78 17.69 11.41
C ALA A 438 11.74 19.02 12.17
N HIS A 439 12.44 20.05 11.72
CA HIS A 439 12.43 21.38 12.37
C HIS A 439 11.06 22.01 12.42
N HIS A 440 10.14 21.56 11.56
CA HIS A 440 8.77 22.07 11.50
C HIS A 440 7.77 21.36 12.42
N VAL A 441 8.22 20.36 13.20
CA VAL A 441 7.36 19.61 14.14
C VAL A 441 8.14 19.31 15.42
N GLN A 442 8.02 20.16 16.43
CA GLN A 442 8.80 20.07 17.70
C GLN A 442 8.55 18.75 18.45
N SER A 443 7.40 18.12 18.24
CA SER A 443 7.05 16.86 18.87
C SER A 443 7.76 15.65 18.25
N LEU A 444 8.51 15.83 17.16
CA LEU A 444 9.38 14.82 16.56
C LEU A 444 10.84 15.22 16.72
N GLU A 445 11.66 14.25 17.06
CA GLU A 445 13.11 14.35 17.12
C GLU A 445 13.68 13.53 15.96
N PHE A 446 14.53 14.15 15.14
CA PHE A 446 15.29 13.41 14.14
C PHE A 446 16.35 12.55 14.84
N LEU A 447 16.38 11.25 14.53
CA LEU A 447 17.32 10.30 15.11
C LEU A 447 18.47 9.97 14.18
N ASP A 448 18.15 9.54 12.96
CA ASP A 448 19.12 8.93 12.06
C ASP A 448 18.70 9.03 10.60
N ARG A 449 19.69 8.95 9.71
CA ARG A 449 19.51 8.67 8.29
C ARG A 449 20.30 7.41 7.96
N HIS A 450 19.62 6.41 7.46
CA HIS A 450 20.21 5.14 7.05
C HIS A 450 20.09 4.95 5.53
N SER A 451 21.24 4.73 4.87
CA SER A 451 21.30 4.54 3.42
C SER A 451 21.39 3.06 3.10
N VAL A 452 20.50 2.56 2.27
CA VAL A 452 20.42 1.16 1.87
C VAL A 452 20.59 1.04 0.36
N SER A 453 21.54 0.24 -0.10
CA SER A 453 21.73 -0.03 -1.52
C SER A 453 20.83 -1.17 -1.98
N PHE A 454 20.23 -1.01 -3.16
CA PHE A 454 19.43 -2.05 -3.82
C PHE A 454 20.18 -2.77 -4.93
N SER A 455 21.41 -2.33 -5.25
CA SER A 455 22.21 -2.93 -6.31
C SER A 455 23.69 -2.95 -5.92
N THR A 456 24.38 -4.02 -6.31
CA THR A 456 25.84 -4.13 -6.18
C THR A 456 26.59 -3.13 -7.06
N LYS A 457 25.98 -2.60 -8.12
CA LYS A 457 26.53 -1.54 -8.99
C LYS A 457 26.30 -0.12 -8.48
N GLY A 458 25.72 0.05 -7.31
CA GLY A 458 25.91 1.22 -6.45
C GLY A 458 25.17 2.51 -6.79
N ARG A 459 24.14 2.52 -7.68
CA ARG A 459 23.39 3.74 -7.99
C ARG A 459 21.92 3.71 -7.60
N PHE A 460 21.41 2.57 -7.17
CA PHE A 460 20.03 2.39 -6.77
C PHE A 460 19.96 2.04 -5.29
N GLY A 461 19.21 2.81 -4.56
CA GLY A 461 19.05 2.63 -3.13
C GLY A 461 18.07 3.61 -2.55
N ASP A 462 17.88 3.53 -1.26
CA ASP A 462 16.98 4.39 -0.50
C ASP A 462 17.69 5.01 0.70
N ASN A 463 17.19 6.15 1.16
CA ASN A 463 17.61 6.81 2.39
C ASN A 463 16.42 6.86 3.33
N VAL A 464 16.43 6.06 4.36
CA VAL A 464 15.36 6.06 5.37
C VAL A 464 15.73 6.98 6.51
N LEU A 465 14.87 7.96 6.77
CA LEU A 465 14.96 8.89 7.88
C LEU A 465 14.11 8.38 9.04
N SER A 466 14.68 8.44 10.22
CA SER A 466 14.06 7.97 11.45
C SER A 466 13.82 9.13 12.41
N TYR A 467 12.61 9.19 12.95
CA TYR A 467 12.18 10.20 13.91
C TYR A 467 11.59 9.53 15.14
N ARG A 468 11.77 10.15 16.32
CA ARG A 468 11.16 9.72 17.58
C ARG A 468 10.09 10.70 18.01
N ARG A 469 8.98 10.21 18.51
CA ARG A 469 7.99 11.01 19.23
C ARG A 469 8.52 11.36 20.62
N LYS A 470 8.65 12.66 20.91
CA LYS A 470 9.02 13.18 22.25
C LYS A 470 7.94 12.94 23.27
#